data_ef9ce5d93c8c6a669da707e52c5ed59b
#
_entry.id   ef9ce5d93c8c6a669da707e52c5ed59b
#
_cell.length_a   1.000
_cell.length_b   1.000
_cell.length_c   1.000
_cell.angle_alpha   90.00
_cell.angle_beta   90.00
_cell.angle_gamma   90.00
#
_symmetry.space_group_name_H-M   'P 1'
#
loop_
_entity.id
_entity.type
_entity.pdbx_description
1 polymer ?
#
loop_
_entity_poly.entity_id
_entity_poly.type
_entity_poly.pdbx_seq_one_letter_code
_entity_poly.pdbx_strand_id
1 'polypeptide(L)'
;MREDRSFRRCGRKTPAAALLAAALLTSCLFAQQPSRSTQTPSAHELAQRVDRRYNQLHSLKDGFSESYEGLGIRRTESGVLLLLKPGRMKWEYSSPVGKLFLLDGKYAWFYSRGDSQVQRIPAKELDDLRSPLRFLLGRTELEKELNNLTLAPAGEDRFTLSGQPKGQEKRVSRLALTVTADGAITGIEIEEADGALTRFTFTGEQLNAPVPSETFHFAPPPGVPVVDALPPV
;
A
#
# COMPACT_ATOMS: atom_id res chain seq x y z
N MET A 1 73.98 45.27 42.18
CA MET A 1 75.01 45.76 41.23
C MET A 1 74.26 46.29 40.03
N ARG A 2 74.07 47.53 40.10
CA ARG A 2 74.53 48.66 39.21
C ARG A 2 73.89 48.53 37.83
N GLU A 3 73.08 49.44 37.62
CA GLU A 3 73.22 50.82 37.02
C GLU A 3 72.94 50.75 35.54
N ASP A 4 72.38 51.60 34.84
CA ASP A 4 71.87 53.00 35.08
C ASP A 4 71.57 53.61 33.66
N ARG A 5 70.60 54.50 33.65
CA ARG A 5 70.55 55.64 32.74
C ARG A 5 70.35 55.39 31.23
N SER A 6 69.69 56.16 30.52
CA SER A 6 69.03 57.46 30.70
C SER A 6 68.55 57.98 29.33
N PHE A 7 67.45 58.73 29.35
CA PHE A 7 67.24 59.95 28.57
C PHE A 7 67.33 59.94 27.02
N ARG A 8 66.34 60.34 26.29
CA ARG A 8 65.86 61.73 26.09
C ARG A 8 64.66 61.73 25.12
N ARG A 9 63.66 62.43 25.52
CA ARG A 9 62.76 63.39 24.87
C ARG A 9 63.15 63.88 23.47
N CYS A 10 62.18 63.98 22.66
CA CYS A 10 61.65 65.09 21.82
C CYS A 10 60.77 64.54 20.74
N GLY A 11 59.60 64.92 20.48
CA GLY A 11 58.85 66.12 20.58
C GLY A 11 57.95 66.27 19.37
N ARG A 12 56.68 66.55 19.61
CA ARG A 12 55.75 67.26 18.73
C ARG A 12 55.40 66.69 17.39
N LYS A 13 54.15 66.32 17.18
CA LYS A 13 53.07 67.18 16.64
C LYS A 13 51.89 66.27 16.23
N THR A 14 50.74 66.50 16.80
CA THR A 14 49.47 66.17 16.23
C THR A 14 49.19 66.93 14.96
N PRO A 15 48.44 66.41 14.02
CA PRO A 15 47.04 66.77 13.97
C PRO A 15 46.07 65.62 13.64
N ALA A 16 44.99 65.75 14.26
CA ALA A 16 43.57 65.47 13.96
C ALA A 16 43.22 64.82 12.62
N ALA A 17 42.20 64.07 12.78
CA ALA A 17 41.10 63.77 11.83
C ALA A 17 41.22 62.47 11.06
N ALA A 18 40.40 61.58 11.37
CA ALA A 18 39.18 61.20 10.66
C ALA A 18 38.73 59.79 11.14
N LEU A 19 37.72 59.75 11.97
CA LEU A 19 36.89 58.59 12.26
C LEU A 19 36.14 58.20 10.99
N LEU A 20 36.55 57.12 10.35
CA LEU A 20 35.73 56.41 9.36
C LEU A 20 35.22 55.16 10.01
N ALA A 21 34.00 55.27 10.54
CA ALA A 21 33.17 54.10 10.99
C ALA A 21 32.74 53.31 9.76
N ALA A 22 33.45 52.25 9.45
CA ALA A 22 32.98 51.23 8.50
C ALA A 22 31.96 50.36 9.19
N ALA A 23 30.67 50.68 9.02
CA ALA A 23 29.56 49.85 9.39
C ALA A 23 29.53 48.61 8.45
N LEU A 24 30.04 47.51 8.92
CA LEU A 24 29.84 46.18 8.28
C LEU A 24 28.37 45.78 8.42
N LEU A 25 27.57 46.09 7.40
CA LEU A 25 26.24 45.52 7.18
C LEU A 25 26.44 44.05 6.78
N THR A 26 26.49 43.19 7.77
CA THR A 26 26.30 41.73 7.56
C THR A 26 24.84 41.50 7.19
N SER A 27 24.55 41.52 5.90
CA SER A 27 23.29 41.05 5.35
C SER A 27 23.20 39.54 5.59
N CYS A 28 22.48 39.11 6.65
CA CYS A 28 22.03 37.74 6.79
C CYS A 28 21.08 37.45 5.62
N LEU A 29 21.60 36.84 4.55
CA LEU A 29 20.77 36.12 3.61
C LEU A 29 20.12 34.94 4.36
N PHE A 30 18.94 35.15 4.88
CA PHE A 30 18.05 34.06 5.21
C PHE A 30 17.74 33.36 3.88
N ALA A 31 18.45 32.25 3.62
CA ALA A 31 18.08 31.32 2.59
C ALA A 31 16.68 30.80 2.98
N GLN A 32 15.65 31.33 2.34
CA GLN A 32 14.32 30.76 2.37
C GLN A 32 14.44 29.38 1.72
N GLN A 33 14.54 28.34 2.56
CA GLN A 33 14.33 26.98 2.10
C GLN A 33 12.93 26.94 1.50
N PRO A 34 12.76 26.50 0.24
CA PRO A 34 11.45 26.29 -0.30
C PRO A 34 10.78 25.28 0.61
N SER A 35 9.78 25.70 1.36
CA SER A 35 8.86 24.82 2.04
C SER A 35 8.32 23.89 0.96
N ARG A 36 8.72 22.61 0.99
CA ARG A 36 8.04 21.58 0.22
C ARG A 36 6.62 21.59 0.75
N SER A 37 5.77 22.33 0.07
CA SER A 37 4.34 22.17 0.22
C SER A 37 4.06 20.71 -0.16
N THR A 38 3.85 19.87 0.82
CA THR A 38 3.30 18.52 0.64
C THR A 38 1.88 18.74 0.15
N GLN A 39 1.73 19.03 -1.14
CA GLN A 39 0.42 19.10 -1.76
C GLN A 39 -0.18 17.71 -1.63
N THR A 40 -1.32 17.63 -0.97
CA THR A 40 -2.13 16.43 -0.93
C THR A 40 -2.39 16.00 -2.37
N PRO A 41 -2.04 14.76 -2.76
CA PRO A 41 -2.27 14.32 -4.13
C PRO A 41 -3.77 14.36 -4.46
N SER A 42 -4.11 14.53 -5.73
CA SER A 42 -5.48 14.31 -6.19
C SER A 42 -5.80 12.81 -6.22
N ALA A 43 -7.10 12.47 -6.27
CA ALA A 43 -7.54 11.08 -6.43
C ALA A 43 -6.94 10.45 -7.70
N HIS A 44 -6.91 11.20 -8.79
CA HIS A 44 -6.31 10.80 -10.07
C HIS A 44 -4.82 10.48 -9.95
N GLU A 45 -4.03 11.39 -9.37
CA GLU A 45 -2.59 11.19 -9.21
C GLU A 45 -2.27 9.98 -8.34
N LEU A 46 -3.03 9.78 -7.26
CA LEU A 46 -2.80 8.66 -6.36
C LEU A 46 -3.24 7.34 -6.98
N ALA A 47 -4.37 7.30 -7.67
CA ALA A 47 -4.80 6.13 -8.44
C ALA A 47 -3.74 5.73 -9.47
N GLN A 48 -3.18 6.68 -10.21
CA GLN A 48 -2.09 6.40 -11.15
C GLN A 48 -0.81 5.88 -10.47
N ARG A 49 -0.49 6.32 -9.23
CA ARG A 49 0.66 5.78 -8.48
C ARG A 49 0.42 4.32 -8.11
N VAL A 50 -0.78 3.98 -7.64
CA VAL A 50 -1.19 2.60 -7.38
C VAL A 50 -1.09 1.76 -8.65
N ASP A 51 -1.71 2.21 -9.74
CA ASP A 51 -1.69 1.50 -11.02
C ASP A 51 -0.27 1.25 -11.51
N ARG A 52 0.59 2.25 -11.51
CA ARG A 52 2.00 2.08 -11.89
C ARG A 52 2.72 1.07 -11.01
N ARG A 53 2.54 1.17 -9.68
CA ARG A 53 3.20 0.28 -8.72
C ARG A 53 2.81 -1.17 -8.99
N TYR A 54 1.52 -1.47 -9.03
CA TYR A 54 1.05 -2.85 -9.17
C TYR A 54 1.15 -3.38 -10.59
N ASN A 55 1.10 -2.54 -11.62
CA ASN A 55 1.29 -2.99 -13.01
C ASN A 55 2.73 -3.42 -13.33
N GLN A 56 3.72 -2.87 -12.63
CA GLN A 56 5.13 -3.22 -12.81
C GLN A 56 5.56 -4.48 -12.04
N LEU A 57 4.71 -5.02 -11.16
CA LEU A 57 5.02 -6.21 -10.39
C LEU A 57 5.04 -7.46 -11.25
N HIS A 58 6.00 -8.33 -10.94
CA HIS A 58 6.02 -9.74 -11.39
C HIS A 58 5.52 -10.66 -10.29
N SER A 59 5.87 -10.36 -9.04
CA SER A 59 5.44 -11.10 -7.86
C SER A 59 5.27 -10.18 -6.66
N LEU A 60 4.48 -10.65 -5.69
CA LEU A 60 4.26 -9.98 -4.41
C LEU A 60 4.19 -11.04 -3.31
N LYS A 61 4.79 -10.74 -2.18
CA LYS A 61 4.55 -11.45 -0.92
C LYS A 61 4.17 -10.45 0.14
N ASP A 62 3.09 -10.70 0.87
CA ASP A 62 2.61 -9.82 1.93
C ASP A 62 1.95 -10.62 3.05
N GLY A 63 2.03 -10.14 4.27
CA GLY A 63 1.22 -10.63 5.36
C GLY A 63 -0.15 -9.96 5.33
N PHE A 64 -1.21 -10.68 5.66
CA PHE A 64 -2.53 -10.10 5.76
C PHE A 64 -3.24 -10.44 7.07
N SER A 65 -4.09 -9.52 7.51
CA SER A 65 -5.17 -9.76 8.47
C SER A 65 -6.48 -9.38 7.81
N GLU A 66 -7.46 -10.27 7.87
CA GLU A 66 -8.81 -10.10 7.36
C GLU A 66 -9.78 -10.05 8.52
N SER A 67 -10.66 -9.06 8.56
CA SER A 67 -11.81 -9.04 9.46
C SER A 67 -13.09 -8.97 8.66
N TYR A 68 -14.05 -9.80 9.03
CA TYR A 68 -15.41 -9.82 8.48
C TYR A 68 -16.40 -9.48 9.58
N GLU A 69 -17.35 -8.61 9.26
CA GLU A 69 -18.47 -8.24 10.10
C GLU A 69 -19.74 -8.18 9.25
N GLY A 70 -20.69 -9.06 9.49
CA GLY A 70 -21.96 -9.09 8.74
C GLY A 70 -22.87 -10.18 9.24
N LEU A 71 -24.19 -10.01 9.07
CA LEU A 71 -25.21 -11.00 9.45
C LEU A 71 -25.09 -11.50 10.90
N GLY A 72 -24.62 -10.64 11.83
CA GLY A 72 -24.39 -11.02 13.23
C GLY A 72 -23.14 -11.84 13.48
N ILE A 73 -22.29 -12.06 12.46
CA ILE A 73 -21.05 -12.83 12.55
C ILE A 73 -19.88 -11.84 12.54
N ARG A 74 -18.89 -12.09 13.39
CA ARG A 74 -17.59 -11.45 13.37
C ARG A 74 -16.50 -12.51 13.35
N ARG A 75 -15.56 -12.38 12.45
CA ARG A 75 -14.38 -13.26 12.39
C ARG A 75 -13.15 -12.46 12.04
N THR A 76 -12.02 -12.92 12.52
CA THR A 76 -10.69 -12.40 12.14
C THR A 76 -9.83 -13.56 11.72
N GLU A 77 -9.22 -13.41 10.57
CA GLU A 77 -8.37 -14.42 9.96
C GLU A 77 -7.04 -13.75 9.56
N SER A 78 -5.98 -14.52 9.42
CA SER A 78 -4.67 -13.97 9.02
C SER A 78 -3.84 -14.99 8.27
N GLY A 79 -2.85 -14.51 7.52
CA GLY A 79 -2.00 -15.39 6.76
C GLY A 79 -1.00 -14.65 5.88
N VAL A 80 -0.60 -15.30 4.80
CA VAL A 80 0.32 -14.79 3.80
C VAL A 80 -0.36 -14.79 2.44
N LEU A 81 -0.29 -13.66 1.76
CA LEU A 81 -0.64 -13.48 0.36
C LEU A 81 0.61 -13.66 -0.50
N LEU A 82 0.55 -14.54 -1.48
CA LEU A 82 1.53 -14.68 -2.53
C LEU A 82 0.87 -14.43 -3.88
N LEU A 83 1.54 -13.66 -4.72
CA LEU A 83 1.09 -13.36 -6.07
C LEU A 83 2.23 -13.58 -7.04
N LEU A 84 1.95 -14.18 -8.19
CA LEU A 84 2.86 -14.32 -9.32
C LEU A 84 2.10 -14.05 -10.60
N LYS A 85 2.43 -12.95 -11.26
CA LYS A 85 1.80 -12.58 -12.54
C LYS A 85 2.34 -13.43 -13.71
N PRO A 86 1.50 -13.71 -14.71
CA PRO A 86 0.08 -13.42 -14.72
C PRO A 86 -0.76 -14.50 -13.98
N GLY A 87 -1.86 -14.08 -13.36
CA GLY A 87 -2.98 -14.92 -12.99
C GLY A 87 -2.77 -15.98 -11.90
N ARG A 88 -1.72 -15.89 -11.08
CA ARG A 88 -1.49 -16.81 -9.95
C ARG A 88 -1.51 -16.07 -8.63
N MET A 89 -2.28 -16.61 -7.67
CA MET A 89 -2.44 -16.02 -6.34
C MET A 89 -2.65 -17.13 -5.32
N LYS A 90 -2.09 -16.98 -4.13
CA LYS A 90 -2.30 -17.89 -3.00
C LYS A 90 -2.53 -17.08 -1.74
N TRP A 91 -3.64 -17.32 -1.08
CA TRP A 91 -3.91 -16.89 0.29
C TRP A 91 -3.76 -18.11 1.17
N GLU A 92 -2.71 -18.15 1.95
CA GLU A 92 -2.44 -19.23 2.89
C GLU A 92 -2.69 -18.72 4.30
N TYR A 93 -3.72 -19.26 4.93
CA TYR A 93 -4.14 -18.81 6.25
C TYR A 93 -3.32 -19.49 7.34
N SER A 94 -2.77 -18.70 8.25
CA SER A 94 -2.15 -19.15 9.49
C SER A 94 -3.17 -19.20 10.63
N SER A 95 -4.27 -18.44 10.51
CA SER A 95 -5.41 -18.46 11.40
C SER A 95 -6.70 -18.25 10.57
N PRO A 96 -7.56 -19.26 10.44
CA PRO A 96 -7.43 -20.65 10.89
C PRO A 96 -6.38 -21.43 10.08
N VAL A 97 -5.66 -22.33 10.74
CA VAL A 97 -4.66 -23.18 10.07
C VAL A 97 -5.31 -24.15 9.10
N GLY A 98 -4.79 -24.20 7.87
CA GLY A 98 -5.23 -25.15 6.84
C GLY A 98 -6.37 -24.64 5.97
N LYS A 99 -6.74 -23.36 6.08
CA LYS A 99 -7.59 -22.68 5.10
C LYS A 99 -6.72 -22.17 3.97
N LEU A 100 -7.16 -22.32 2.73
CA LEU A 100 -6.46 -21.96 1.51
C LEU A 100 -7.43 -21.42 0.47
N PHE A 101 -7.07 -20.31 -0.16
CA PHE A 101 -7.53 -19.94 -1.48
C PHE A 101 -6.32 -19.91 -2.42
N LEU A 102 -6.43 -20.57 -3.56
CA LEU A 102 -5.34 -20.61 -4.54
C LEU A 102 -5.89 -20.47 -5.96
N LEU A 103 -5.28 -19.57 -6.71
CA LEU A 103 -5.47 -19.42 -8.14
C LEU A 103 -4.20 -19.90 -8.84
N ASP A 104 -4.29 -20.99 -9.61
CA ASP A 104 -3.15 -21.64 -10.27
C ASP A 104 -2.92 -21.16 -11.71
N GLY A 105 -3.77 -20.23 -12.18
CA GLY A 105 -3.81 -19.75 -13.55
C GLY A 105 -4.85 -20.46 -14.42
N LYS A 106 -5.38 -21.61 -14.00
CA LYS A 106 -6.41 -22.35 -14.68
C LYS A 106 -7.67 -22.50 -13.85
N TYR A 107 -7.52 -22.73 -12.56
CA TYR A 107 -8.57 -22.91 -11.57
C TYR A 107 -8.34 -22.07 -10.34
N ALA A 108 -9.42 -21.70 -9.67
CA ALA A 108 -9.44 -21.27 -8.29
C ALA A 108 -9.83 -22.44 -7.40
N TRP A 109 -9.09 -22.63 -6.34
CA TRP A 109 -9.26 -23.70 -5.37
C TRP A 109 -9.59 -23.11 -4.01
N PHE A 110 -10.61 -23.65 -3.36
CA PHE A 110 -11.03 -23.29 -2.02
C PHE A 110 -11.03 -24.55 -1.16
N TYR A 111 -10.31 -24.49 -0.05
CA TYR A 111 -10.24 -25.60 0.89
C TYR A 111 -9.97 -25.09 2.29
N SER A 112 -10.62 -25.71 3.27
CA SER A 112 -10.27 -25.58 4.69
C SER A 112 -10.06 -26.97 5.29
N ARG A 113 -9.13 -27.07 6.22
CA ARG A 113 -8.87 -28.35 6.89
C ARG A 113 -10.15 -28.86 7.56
N GLY A 114 -10.54 -30.09 7.23
CA GLY A 114 -11.76 -30.72 7.73
C GLY A 114 -12.96 -30.57 6.80
N ASP A 115 -12.85 -29.81 5.70
CA ASP A 115 -13.89 -29.82 4.69
C ASP A 115 -14.04 -31.20 4.07
N SER A 116 -15.26 -31.60 3.82
CA SER A 116 -15.60 -32.88 3.19
C SER A 116 -15.25 -32.92 1.70
N GLN A 117 -14.98 -31.76 1.11
CA GLN A 117 -14.67 -31.60 -0.32
C GLN A 117 -13.77 -30.39 -0.58
N VAL A 118 -13.02 -30.43 -1.66
CA VAL A 118 -12.32 -29.28 -2.23
C VAL A 118 -13.23 -28.65 -3.28
N GLN A 119 -13.45 -27.36 -3.19
CA GLN A 119 -14.17 -26.62 -4.23
C GLN A 119 -13.22 -26.12 -5.29
N ARG A 120 -13.61 -26.27 -6.56
CA ARG A 120 -12.81 -25.80 -7.70
C ARG A 120 -13.71 -25.01 -8.66
N ILE A 121 -13.21 -23.87 -9.12
CA ILE A 121 -13.90 -23.00 -10.07
C ILE A 121 -12.93 -22.68 -11.23
N PRO A 122 -13.35 -22.76 -12.51
CA PRO A 122 -12.51 -22.31 -13.60
C PRO A 122 -12.07 -20.85 -13.45
N ALA A 123 -10.78 -20.54 -13.62
CA ALA A 123 -10.23 -19.19 -13.42
C ALA A 123 -10.95 -18.12 -14.27
N LYS A 124 -11.38 -18.48 -15.49
CA LYS A 124 -12.18 -17.59 -16.36
C LYS A 124 -13.49 -17.13 -15.74
N GLU A 125 -14.07 -17.93 -14.83
CA GLU A 125 -15.31 -17.60 -14.14
C GLU A 125 -15.06 -16.72 -12.91
N LEU A 126 -13.79 -16.57 -12.47
CA LEU A 126 -13.42 -15.62 -11.43
C LEU A 126 -13.52 -14.16 -11.88
N ASP A 127 -13.41 -13.88 -13.17
CA ASP A 127 -13.66 -12.54 -13.70
C ASP A 127 -15.11 -12.12 -13.45
N ASP A 128 -16.04 -13.12 -13.44
CA ASP A 128 -17.42 -12.93 -13.02
C ASP A 128 -17.58 -12.98 -11.49
N LEU A 129 -16.66 -13.63 -10.76
CA LEU A 129 -16.69 -13.73 -9.30
C LEU A 129 -16.33 -12.45 -8.57
N ARG A 130 -15.90 -11.43 -9.34
CA ARG A 130 -15.93 -10.06 -8.83
C ARG A 130 -15.15 -9.88 -7.53
N SER A 131 -14.03 -10.64 -7.38
CA SER A 131 -13.11 -10.40 -6.28
C SER A 131 -12.57 -8.97 -6.39
N PRO A 132 -12.78 -8.12 -5.39
CA PRO A 132 -12.21 -6.77 -5.40
C PRO A 132 -10.68 -6.77 -5.44
N LEU A 133 -10.05 -7.94 -5.33
CA LEU A 133 -8.60 -8.13 -5.40
C LEU A 133 -8.12 -8.59 -6.79
N ARG A 134 -9.03 -8.81 -7.75
CA ARG A 134 -8.65 -9.24 -9.11
C ARG A 134 -7.71 -8.25 -9.80
N PHE A 135 -7.78 -6.97 -9.46
CA PHE A 135 -6.89 -5.96 -10.01
C PHE A 135 -5.42 -6.24 -9.67
N LEU A 136 -5.12 -6.93 -8.58
CA LEU A 136 -3.75 -7.38 -8.26
C LEU A 136 -3.25 -8.46 -9.22
N LEU A 137 -4.14 -9.24 -9.85
CA LEU A 137 -3.80 -10.34 -10.74
C LEU A 137 -3.48 -9.92 -12.17
N GLY A 138 -4.05 -8.82 -12.60
CA GLY A 138 -3.96 -8.34 -13.97
C GLY A 138 -3.29 -6.97 -14.09
N ARG A 139 -3.84 -6.19 -14.98
CA ARG A 139 -3.50 -4.78 -15.14
C ARG A 139 -4.47 -3.95 -14.31
N THR A 140 -3.93 -3.17 -13.38
CA THR A 140 -4.71 -2.27 -12.53
C THR A 140 -5.01 -0.99 -13.28
N GLU A 141 -6.28 -0.59 -13.32
CA GLU A 141 -6.76 0.67 -13.88
C GLU A 141 -7.92 1.17 -13.00
N LEU A 142 -7.58 1.67 -11.80
CA LEU A 142 -8.56 1.99 -10.75
C LEU A 142 -9.68 2.92 -11.22
N GLU A 143 -9.36 3.94 -12.02
CA GLU A 143 -10.37 4.87 -12.52
C GLU A 143 -11.32 4.24 -13.56
N LYS A 144 -10.87 3.19 -14.25
CA LYS A 144 -11.74 2.43 -15.14
C LYS A 144 -12.60 1.43 -14.38
N GLU A 145 -12.14 0.95 -13.24
CA GLU A 145 -12.81 -0.09 -12.47
C GLU A 145 -13.77 0.46 -11.41
N LEU A 146 -13.55 1.69 -10.96
CA LEU A 146 -14.36 2.32 -9.92
C LEU A 146 -15.15 3.52 -10.46
N ASN A 147 -16.44 3.58 -10.08
CA ASN A 147 -17.28 4.77 -10.25
C ASN A 147 -17.06 5.71 -9.07
N ASN A 148 -17.18 7.02 -9.32
CA ASN A 148 -17.15 8.05 -8.28
C ASN A 148 -15.92 7.97 -7.37
N LEU A 149 -14.74 7.81 -7.97
CA LEU A 149 -13.49 7.72 -7.22
C LEU A 149 -13.25 8.98 -6.39
N THR A 150 -13.08 8.82 -5.10
CA THR A 150 -12.85 9.90 -4.13
C THR A 150 -11.56 9.65 -3.35
N LEU A 151 -10.99 10.72 -2.78
CA LEU A 151 -9.82 10.69 -1.93
C LEU A 151 -10.13 11.35 -0.59
N ALA A 152 -9.72 10.72 0.50
CA ALA A 152 -9.75 11.28 1.84
C ALA A 152 -8.42 11.00 2.57
N PRO A 153 -7.97 11.89 3.48
CA PRO A 153 -6.87 11.59 4.39
C PRO A 153 -7.20 10.39 5.30
N ALA A 154 -6.21 9.54 5.58
CA ALA A 154 -6.34 8.35 6.44
C ALA A 154 -5.25 8.28 7.50
N GLY A 155 -4.83 9.41 8.04
CA GLY A 155 -3.73 9.59 9.00
C GLY A 155 -2.50 10.22 8.36
N GLU A 156 -1.38 10.15 9.04
CA GLU A 156 -0.10 10.65 8.53
C GLU A 156 0.34 9.82 7.32
N ASP A 157 0.64 10.50 6.20
CA ASP A 157 1.16 9.92 4.95
C ASP A 157 0.31 8.80 4.32
N ARG A 158 -0.97 8.68 4.73
CA ARG A 158 -1.92 7.70 4.17
C ARG A 158 -3.18 8.37 3.68
N PHE A 159 -3.77 7.75 2.68
CA PHE A 159 -4.99 8.23 2.03
C PHE A 159 -5.93 7.05 1.79
N THR A 160 -7.21 7.33 1.79
CA THR A 160 -8.24 6.39 1.36
C THR A 160 -8.73 6.78 -0.02
N LEU A 161 -8.47 5.94 -1.01
CA LEU A 161 -9.13 5.97 -2.32
C LEU A 161 -10.39 5.12 -2.24
N SER A 162 -11.54 5.65 -2.53
CA SER A 162 -12.79 4.88 -2.50
C SER A 162 -13.70 5.16 -3.67
N GLY A 163 -14.43 4.13 -4.07
CA GLY A 163 -15.40 4.21 -5.16
C GLY A 163 -16.30 2.98 -5.17
N GLN A 164 -17.24 2.95 -6.09
CA GLN A 164 -18.13 1.80 -6.28
C GLN A 164 -17.63 0.95 -7.45
N PRO A 165 -17.38 -0.36 -7.28
CA PRO A 165 -16.91 -1.21 -8.35
C PRO A 165 -17.92 -1.31 -9.49
N LYS A 166 -17.46 -1.03 -10.72
CA LYS A 166 -18.29 -1.09 -11.94
C LYS A 166 -18.76 -2.50 -12.22
N GLY A 167 -20.02 -2.63 -12.54
CA GLY A 167 -20.65 -3.92 -12.84
C GLY A 167 -20.92 -4.79 -11.61
N GLN A 168 -20.67 -4.25 -10.41
CA GLN A 168 -20.89 -4.95 -9.13
C GLN A 168 -21.77 -4.15 -8.16
N GLU A 169 -22.39 -3.11 -8.63
CA GLU A 169 -23.10 -2.12 -7.82
C GLU A 169 -24.22 -2.74 -6.98
N LYS A 170 -24.78 -3.88 -7.43
CA LYS A 170 -25.81 -4.61 -6.70
C LYS A 170 -25.27 -5.41 -5.51
N ARG A 171 -23.97 -5.73 -5.51
CA ARG A 171 -23.34 -6.58 -4.51
C ARG A 171 -22.40 -5.79 -3.59
N VAL A 172 -21.63 -4.88 -4.16
CA VAL A 172 -20.65 -4.07 -3.42
C VAL A 172 -21.06 -2.60 -3.51
N SER A 173 -21.41 -2.05 -2.36
CA SER A 173 -21.79 -0.65 -2.24
C SER A 173 -20.56 0.26 -2.31
N ARG A 174 -19.43 -0.19 -1.74
CA ARG A 174 -18.19 0.59 -1.67
C ARG A 174 -16.95 -0.32 -1.60
N LEU A 175 -15.93 0.07 -2.36
CA LEU A 175 -14.55 -0.41 -2.20
C LEU A 175 -13.68 0.77 -1.78
N ALA A 176 -12.88 0.58 -0.73
CA ALA A 176 -11.92 1.57 -0.28
C ALA A 176 -10.53 0.96 -0.13
N LEU A 177 -9.52 1.65 -0.65
CA LEU A 177 -8.11 1.29 -0.58
C LEU A 177 -7.41 2.28 0.34
N THR A 178 -6.80 1.81 1.41
CA THR A 178 -5.86 2.62 2.20
C THR A 178 -4.50 2.51 1.55
N VAL A 179 -3.96 3.65 1.12
CA VAL A 179 -2.73 3.72 0.33
C VAL A 179 -1.75 4.73 0.92
N THR A 180 -0.48 4.49 0.76
CA THR A 180 0.58 5.44 1.06
C THR A 180 0.75 6.47 -0.07
N ALA A 181 1.46 7.55 0.19
CA ALA A 181 1.70 8.60 -0.82
C ALA A 181 2.43 8.09 -2.08
N ASP A 182 3.20 7.01 -1.99
CA ASP A 182 3.87 6.35 -3.12
C ASP A 182 3.03 5.26 -3.80
N GLY A 183 1.79 5.04 -3.33
CA GLY A 183 0.82 4.14 -3.94
C GLY A 183 0.88 2.69 -3.45
N ALA A 184 1.53 2.40 -2.31
CA ALA A 184 1.44 1.08 -1.70
C ALA A 184 0.08 0.90 -1.01
N ILE A 185 -0.59 -0.22 -1.26
CA ILE A 185 -1.86 -0.57 -0.63
C ILE A 185 -1.57 -1.21 0.72
N THR A 186 -2.00 -0.56 1.80
CA THR A 186 -1.85 -1.07 3.16
C THR A 186 -3.15 -1.61 3.74
N GLY A 187 -4.28 -1.38 3.07
CA GLY A 187 -5.57 -1.91 3.49
C GLY A 187 -6.60 -1.86 2.37
N ILE A 188 -7.58 -2.74 2.48
CA ILE A 188 -8.74 -2.81 1.59
C ILE A 188 -9.97 -2.97 2.45
N GLU A 189 -11.00 -2.19 2.19
CA GLU A 189 -12.31 -2.31 2.82
C GLU A 189 -13.36 -2.53 1.74
N ILE A 190 -14.19 -3.53 1.93
CA ILE A 190 -15.28 -3.92 1.04
C ILE A 190 -16.56 -3.83 1.85
N GLU A 191 -17.46 -2.96 1.44
CA GLU A 191 -18.79 -2.84 1.98
C GLU A 191 -19.79 -3.44 1.00
N GLU A 192 -20.46 -4.50 1.42
CA GLU A 192 -21.46 -5.16 0.59
C GLU A 192 -22.81 -4.42 0.66
N ALA A 193 -23.69 -4.68 -0.29
CA ALA A 193 -24.99 -4.01 -0.38
C ALA A 193 -25.93 -4.35 0.79
N ASP A 194 -25.73 -5.50 1.45
CA ASP A 194 -26.46 -5.92 2.66
C ASP A 194 -25.86 -5.37 3.96
N GLY A 195 -24.77 -4.55 3.85
CA GLY A 195 -24.08 -3.94 4.97
C GLY A 195 -22.97 -4.79 5.58
N ALA A 196 -22.68 -5.98 5.03
CA ALA A 196 -21.52 -6.76 5.46
C ALA A 196 -20.23 -6.02 5.11
N LEU A 197 -19.23 -6.13 5.97
CA LEU A 197 -17.99 -5.39 5.89
C LEU A 197 -16.79 -6.33 6.02
N THR A 198 -15.96 -6.36 4.99
CA THR A 198 -14.68 -7.06 5.00
C THR A 198 -13.54 -6.06 4.96
N ARG A 199 -12.58 -6.19 5.87
CA ARG A 199 -11.38 -5.36 5.92
C ARG A 199 -10.14 -6.24 5.85
N PHE A 200 -9.24 -5.87 4.96
CA PHE A 200 -7.89 -6.43 4.89
C PHE A 200 -6.89 -5.37 5.35
N THR A 201 -5.92 -5.79 6.13
CA THR A 201 -4.72 -5.01 6.47
C THR A 201 -3.50 -5.79 6.00
N PHE A 202 -2.61 -5.13 5.28
CA PHE A 202 -1.39 -5.73 4.73
C PHE A 202 -0.16 -5.25 5.48
N THR A 203 0.81 -6.17 5.70
CA THR A 203 2.03 -5.87 6.48
C THR A 203 3.22 -6.66 5.96
N GLY A 204 4.30 -5.96 5.64
CA GLY A 204 5.54 -6.61 5.21
C GLY A 204 5.63 -6.85 3.71
N GLU A 205 5.03 -5.96 2.90
CA GLU A 205 5.07 -6.02 1.44
C GLU A 205 6.48 -6.24 0.90
N GLN A 206 6.66 -7.29 0.11
CA GLN A 206 7.87 -7.62 -0.61
C GLN A 206 7.57 -7.69 -2.09
N LEU A 207 8.00 -6.66 -2.81
CA LEU A 207 7.79 -6.55 -4.25
C LEU A 207 8.83 -7.38 -5.00
N ASN A 208 8.39 -8.11 -6.03
CA ASN A 208 9.25 -8.92 -6.90
C ASN A 208 10.10 -9.95 -6.13
N ALA A 209 9.61 -10.39 -4.94
CA ALA A 209 10.23 -11.47 -4.21
C ALA A 209 10.24 -12.75 -5.06
N PRO A 210 11.29 -13.58 -4.98
CA PRO A 210 11.31 -14.84 -5.69
C PRO A 210 10.23 -15.78 -5.13
N VAL A 211 9.23 -16.08 -5.97
CA VAL A 211 8.15 -17.01 -5.63
C VAL A 211 8.20 -18.16 -6.64
N PRO A 212 8.57 -19.37 -6.21
CA PRO A 212 8.59 -20.54 -7.10
C PRO A 212 7.20 -20.83 -7.67
N SER A 213 7.11 -21.21 -8.94
CA SER A 213 5.85 -21.52 -9.60
C SER A 213 5.10 -22.68 -8.96
N GLU A 214 5.84 -23.62 -8.37
CA GLU A 214 5.33 -24.78 -7.64
C GLU A 214 4.50 -24.41 -6.41
N THR A 215 4.72 -23.19 -5.86
CA THR A 215 3.94 -22.63 -4.76
C THR A 215 2.44 -22.51 -5.11
N PHE A 216 2.13 -22.42 -6.41
CA PHE A 216 0.77 -22.31 -6.93
C PHE A 216 0.21 -23.64 -7.44
N HIS A 217 0.78 -24.74 -7.00
CA HIS A 217 0.24 -26.08 -7.25
C HIS A 217 -0.50 -26.57 -6.01
N PHE A 218 -1.75 -26.99 -6.19
CA PHE A 218 -2.56 -27.57 -5.11
C PHE A 218 -2.82 -29.04 -5.40
N ALA A 219 -2.49 -29.88 -4.44
CA ALA A 219 -2.86 -31.30 -4.44
C ALA A 219 -3.95 -31.51 -3.38
N PRO A 220 -5.15 -31.92 -3.77
CA PRO A 220 -6.21 -32.26 -2.81
C PRO A 220 -5.74 -33.33 -1.82
N PRO A 221 -6.12 -33.24 -0.54
CA PRO A 221 -5.78 -34.26 0.44
C PRO A 221 -6.33 -35.63 0.03
N PRO A 222 -5.64 -36.73 0.38
CA PRO A 222 -6.13 -38.09 0.08
C PRO A 222 -7.55 -38.32 0.60
N GLY A 223 -8.43 -38.83 -0.27
CA GLY A 223 -9.81 -39.14 0.10
C GLY A 223 -10.77 -37.97 0.10
N VAL A 224 -10.32 -36.73 -0.14
CA VAL A 224 -11.17 -35.56 -0.25
C VAL A 224 -11.54 -35.32 -1.71
N PRO A 225 -12.80 -35.45 -2.11
CA PRO A 225 -13.24 -35.26 -3.49
C PRO A 225 -13.13 -33.79 -3.92
N VAL A 226 -12.86 -33.60 -5.21
CA VAL A 226 -12.90 -32.28 -5.85
C VAL A 226 -14.27 -32.09 -6.48
N VAL A 227 -14.93 -30.99 -6.17
CA VAL A 227 -16.24 -30.63 -6.70
C VAL A 227 -16.10 -29.32 -7.48
N ASP A 228 -16.61 -29.31 -8.71
CA ASP A 228 -16.73 -28.09 -9.48
C ASP A 228 -17.87 -27.25 -8.88
N ALA A 229 -17.51 -26.15 -8.25
CA ALA A 229 -18.44 -25.24 -7.63
C ALA A 229 -18.95 -24.23 -8.65
N LEU A 230 -20.19 -23.81 -8.49
CA LEU A 230 -20.70 -22.64 -9.19
C LEU A 230 -20.10 -21.37 -8.55
N PRO A 231 -19.89 -20.32 -9.36
CA PRO A 231 -19.51 -19.02 -8.80
C PRO A 231 -20.50 -18.59 -7.71
N PRO A 232 -20.04 -17.98 -6.61
CA PRO A 232 -20.95 -17.38 -5.64
C PRO A 232 -21.79 -16.32 -6.35
N VAL A 233 -23.09 -16.46 -6.26
CA VAL A 233 -24.09 -15.53 -6.83
C VAL A 233 -24.14 -14.25 -6.06
#